data_5987be3c6adeab785a37e4dd836e3bd9
#
_entry.id   5987be3c6adeab785a37e4dd836e3bd9
#
_cell.length_a   1.000
_cell.length_b   1.000
_cell.length_c   1.000
_cell.angle_alpha   90.00
_cell.angle_beta   90.00
_cell.angle_gamma   90.00
#
_symmetry.space_group_name_H-M   'P 1'
#
loop_
_entity.id
_entity.type
_entity.pdbx_description
1 polymer ?
#
loop_
_entity_poly.entity_id
_entity_poly.type
_entity_poly.pdbx_seq_one_letter_code
_entity_poly.pdbx_strand_id
1 'polypeptide(L)'
;MRLAIIGSTGLVGRQIIEVLIERKFNFSELILVASKKSVGNTLIVADKSYKICSIDSLLEKKPDLALFSAGSNISLKWAPILAKLGCKVIDNSSCWRMDDRYKLIIPEVNGSELTKKDMIISNPNCSTIQLLVVLFPLHKKYNIERAVVSTYQSPSGSGEKAINQLFNEEQGVVGEMVYPHPIYRNALPHIDVFQENGYTKEEMKIVNETHKILDKKINVTATAVRVPIDGGHCESVNLTFSSDFEIDNILGELSNSPGIVVKDNVEKNVYPMPIYSKGSDDVFVGRIRRDFSLAKSLNLWIVSDNLRKGAATNTVQIAEYLLENNILK
;
A
#
# COMPACT_ATOMS: atom_id res chain seq x y z
N MET A 1 12.42 -20.45 9.69
CA MET A 1 12.46 -18.98 9.88
C MET A 1 11.40 -18.57 10.91
N ARG A 2 11.76 -17.78 11.90
CA ARG A 2 10.84 -17.19 12.89
C ARG A 2 10.35 -15.85 12.39
N LEU A 3 9.04 -15.72 12.23
CA LEU A 3 8.36 -14.54 11.68
C LEU A 3 7.59 -13.82 12.79
N ALA A 4 7.83 -12.52 12.94
CA ALA A 4 7.09 -11.69 13.88
C ALA A 4 6.17 -10.70 13.14
N ILE A 5 4.94 -10.51 13.65
CA ILE A 5 4.00 -9.51 13.14
C ILE A 5 3.71 -8.51 14.27
N ILE A 6 4.18 -7.28 14.10
CA ILE A 6 4.03 -6.20 15.08
C ILE A 6 2.82 -5.35 14.70
N GLY A 7 1.82 -5.30 15.59
CA GLY A 7 0.51 -4.72 15.33
C GLY A 7 -0.50 -5.75 14.79
N SER A 8 -0.35 -7.02 15.16
CA SER A 8 -1.11 -8.18 14.67
C SER A 8 -2.62 -8.10 14.87
N THR A 9 -3.13 -7.22 15.74
CA THR A 9 -4.56 -7.04 16.03
C THR A 9 -5.20 -5.90 15.23
N GLY A 10 -4.41 -5.06 14.56
CA GLY A 10 -4.90 -3.98 13.71
C GLY A 10 -5.37 -4.49 12.33
N LEU A 11 -6.08 -3.65 11.55
CA LEU A 11 -6.61 -4.03 10.24
C LEU A 11 -5.51 -4.58 9.32
N VAL A 12 -4.44 -3.84 9.10
CA VAL A 12 -3.33 -4.27 8.22
C VAL A 12 -2.60 -5.47 8.81
N GLY A 13 -2.41 -5.55 10.14
CA GLY A 13 -1.76 -6.70 10.79
C GLY A 13 -2.54 -8.00 10.61
N ARG A 14 -3.88 -7.96 10.72
CA ARG A 14 -4.76 -9.10 10.43
C ARG A 14 -4.70 -9.47 8.95
N GLN A 15 -4.72 -8.49 8.06
CA GLN A 15 -4.62 -8.72 6.63
C GLN A 15 -3.27 -9.34 6.23
N ILE A 16 -2.16 -8.93 6.87
CA ILE A 16 -0.84 -9.56 6.67
C ILE A 16 -0.91 -11.05 7.04
N ILE A 17 -1.54 -11.40 8.17
CA ILE A 17 -1.69 -12.79 8.61
C ILE A 17 -2.48 -13.59 7.57
N GLU A 18 -3.59 -13.06 7.10
CA GLU A 18 -4.45 -13.67 6.08
C GLU A 18 -3.69 -13.95 4.79
N VAL A 19 -3.02 -12.93 4.25
CA VAL A 19 -2.20 -13.03 3.03
C VAL A 19 -1.07 -14.04 3.17
N LEU A 20 -0.37 -14.08 4.32
CA LEU A 20 0.67 -15.09 4.59
C LEU A 20 0.14 -16.52 4.50
N ILE A 21 -1.07 -16.77 5.01
CA ILE A 21 -1.71 -18.09 4.97
C ILE A 21 -2.19 -18.44 3.56
N GLU A 22 -2.89 -17.53 2.88
CA GLU A 22 -3.37 -17.71 1.50
C GLU A 22 -2.22 -18.02 0.54
N ARG A 23 -1.11 -17.27 0.67
CA ARG A 23 0.09 -17.43 -0.15
C ARG A 23 1.01 -18.59 0.31
N LYS A 24 0.62 -19.30 1.38
CA LYS A 24 1.39 -20.42 1.95
C LYS A 24 2.84 -20.02 2.27
N PHE A 25 3.03 -18.81 2.80
CA PHE A 25 4.35 -18.30 3.14
C PHE A 25 5.03 -19.21 4.18
N ASN A 26 6.26 -19.63 3.91
CA ASN A 26 6.96 -20.62 4.73
C ASN A 26 7.64 -20.02 5.96
N PHE A 27 7.12 -20.33 7.14
CA PHE A 27 7.72 -20.00 8.44
C PHE A 27 7.66 -21.22 9.39
N SER A 28 8.64 -21.34 10.28
CA SER A 28 8.66 -22.38 11.32
C SER A 28 7.94 -21.97 12.60
N GLU A 29 7.93 -20.66 12.88
CA GLU A 29 7.27 -20.07 14.06
C GLU A 29 6.66 -18.72 13.69
N LEU A 30 5.42 -18.48 14.12
CA LEU A 30 4.74 -17.21 14.01
C LEU A 30 4.63 -16.55 15.39
N ILE A 31 5.12 -15.31 15.51
CA ILE A 31 5.13 -14.53 16.74
C ILE A 31 4.21 -13.33 16.55
N LEU A 32 3.09 -13.31 17.27
CA LEU A 32 2.10 -12.23 17.19
C LEU A 32 2.34 -11.21 18.31
N VAL A 33 2.54 -9.96 17.93
CA VAL A 33 2.82 -8.85 18.83
C VAL A 33 1.75 -7.77 18.70
N ALA A 34 1.24 -7.29 19.83
CA ALA A 34 0.30 -6.17 19.85
C ALA A 34 0.54 -5.25 21.08
N SER A 35 -0.31 -4.24 21.23
CA SER A 35 -0.26 -3.31 22.36
C SER A 35 -0.55 -4.03 23.69
N LYS A 36 -0.16 -3.41 24.82
CA LYS A 36 -0.39 -3.94 26.18
C LYS A 36 -1.84 -4.37 26.43
N LYS A 37 -2.82 -3.71 25.80
CA LYS A 37 -4.25 -4.05 25.92
C LYS A 37 -4.60 -5.44 25.37
N SER A 38 -3.84 -5.93 24.38
CA SER A 38 -4.09 -7.20 23.72
C SER A 38 -3.13 -8.31 24.15
N VAL A 39 -2.09 -8.00 24.90
CA VAL A 39 -1.11 -8.99 25.40
C VAL A 39 -1.81 -10.02 26.30
N GLY A 40 -1.52 -11.28 26.07
CA GLY A 40 -2.13 -12.42 26.76
C GLY A 40 -3.38 -12.98 26.07
N ASN A 41 -4.04 -12.21 25.22
CA ASN A 41 -5.14 -12.71 24.40
C ASN A 41 -4.63 -13.70 23.37
N THR A 42 -5.54 -14.50 22.84
CA THR A 42 -5.26 -15.50 21.81
C THR A 42 -5.88 -15.06 20.49
N LEU A 43 -5.15 -15.23 19.40
CA LEU A 43 -5.64 -15.11 18.03
C LEU A 43 -5.59 -16.48 17.36
N ILE A 44 -6.68 -16.87 16.69
CA ILE A 44 -6.73 -18.10 15.90
C ILE A 44 -6.26 -17.77 14.47
N VAL A 45 -5.28 -18.53 13.98
CA VAL A 45 -4.73 -18.40 12.62
C VAL A 45 -4.62 -19.79 12.02
N ALA A 46 -5.34 -20.07 10.93
CA ALA A 46 -5.37 -21.39 10.28
C ALA A 46 -5.55 -22.53 11.29
N ASP A 47 -6.58 -22.46 12.12
CA ASP A 47 -6.98 -23.43 13.16
C ASP A 47 -5.96 -23.63 14.31
N LYS A 48 -4.91 -22.81 14.35
CA LYS A 48 -3.93 -22.81 15.45
C LYS A 48 -4.10 -21.58 16.34
N SER A 49 -3.97 -21.80 17.64
CA SER A 49 -4.03 -20.74 18.66
C SER A 49 -2.65 -20.12 18.89
N TYR A 50 -2.57 -18.81 18.73
CA TYR A 50 -1.35 -18.02 18.96
C TYR A 50 -1.59 -17.02 20.08
N LYS A 51 -0.79 -17.09 21.16
CA LYS A 51 -0.83 -16.11 22.25
C LYS A 51 -0.12 -14.85 21.82
N ILE A 52 -0.80 -13.71 21.97
CA ILE A 52 -0.25 -12.39 21.66
C ILE A 52 0.75 -12.01 22.77
N CYS A 53 1.95 -11.63 22.36
CA CYS A 53 3.01 -11.19 23.27
C CYS A 53 3.31 -9.70 23.16
N SER A 54 4.10 -9.19 24.13
CA SER A 54 4.61 -7.82 24.09
C SER A 54 5.77 -7.68 23.12
N ILE A 55 6.04 -6.48 22.66
CA ILE A 55 7.17 -6.24 21.76
C ILE A 55 8.53 -6.48 22.45
N ASP A 56 8.62 -6.27 23.76
CA ASP A 56 9.83 -6.51 24.54
C ASP A 56 10.26 -7.98 24.50
N SER A 57 9.30 -8.91 24.40
CA SER A 57 9.60 -10.35 24.32
C SER A 57 10.30 -10.77 23.01
N LEU A 58 10.34 -9.91 21.99
CA LEU A 58 11.05 -10.20 20.73
C LEU A 58 12.57 -10.28 20.93
N LEU A 59 13.10 -9.59 21.94
CA LEU A 59 14.54 -9.65 22.26
C LEU A 59 14.98 -11.09 22.62
N GLU A 60 14.13 -11.82 23.33
CA GLU A 60 14.37 -13.22 23.70
C GLU A 60 14.02 -14.18 22.57
N LYS A 61 12.93 -13.92 21.85
CA LYS A 61 12.42 -14.77 20.75
C LYS A 61 13.28 -14.68 19.48
N LYS A 62 14.03 -13.60 19.29
CA LYS A 62 14.98 -13.36 18.18
C LYS A 62 14.37 -13.75 16.81
N PRO A 63 13.35 -13.04 16.31
CA PRO A 63 12.78 -13.32 15.00
C PRO A 63 13.83 -13.11 13.89
N ASP A 64 13.71 -13.87 12.81
CA ASP A 64 14.54 -13.69 11.60
C ASP A 64 13.99 -12.54 10.72
N LEU A 65 12.65 -12.41 10.69
CA LEU A 65 11.93 -11.41 9.93
C LEU A 65 10.80 -10.80 10.79
N ALA A 66 10.62 -9.49 10.71
CA ALA A 66 9.58 -8.77 11.44
C ALA A 66 8.79 -7.86 10.48
N LEU A 67 7.46 -8.04 10.43
CA LEU A 67 6.54 -7.23 9.64
C LEU A 67 5.84 -6.24 10.57
N PHE A 68 6.09 -4.93 10.36
CA PHE A 68 5.58 -3.86 11.20
C PHE A 68 4.31 -3.23 10.62
N SER A 69 3.29 -3.14 11.47
CA SER A 69 2.00 -2.50 11.19
C SER A 69 1.46 -1.79 12.45
N ALA A 70 2.36 -1.21 13.26
CA ALA A 70 2.04 -0.61 14.56
C ALA A 70 2.28 0.90 14.65
N GLY A 71 2.47 1.55 13.50
CA GLY A 71 2.68 2.99 13.38
C GLY A 71 4.13 3.44 13.61
N SER A 72 4.41 4.69 13.21
CA SER A 72 5.76 5.24 13.12
C SER A 72 6.51 5.29 14.46
N ASN A 73 5.83 5.60 15.57
CA ASN A 73 6.49 5.69 16.88
C ASN A 73 7.04 4.34 17.35
N ILE A 74 6.32 3.26 17.11
CA ILE A 74 6.77 1.90 17.45
C ILE A 74 7.91 1.49 16.52
N SER A 75 7.77 1.75 15.22
CA SER A 75 8.80 1.43 14.24
C SER A 75 10.10 2.19 14.53
N LEU A 76 10.03 3.49 14.77
CA LEU A 76 11.20 4.33 15.06
C LEU A 76 12.02 3.79 16.25
N LYS A 77 11.33 3.30 17.28
CA LYS A 77 11.98 2.73 18.46
C LYS A 77 12.53 1.33 18.22
N TRP A 78 11.74 0.44 17.62
CA TRP A 78 12.02 -0.99 17.67
C TRP A 78 12.68 -1.56 16.41
N ALA A 79 12.43 -0.98 15.24
CA ALA A 79 13.02 -1.48 13.99
C ALA A 79 14.57 -1.45 14.02
N PRO A 80 15.22 -0.37 14.48
CA PRO A 80 16.68 -0.35 14.59
C PRO A 80 17.24 -1.34 15.62
N ILE A 81 16.52 -1.59 16.70
CA ILE A 81 16.93 -2.56 17.73
C ILE A 81 16.93 -3.97 17.15
N LEU A 82 15.83 -4.36 16.49
CA LEU A 82 15.70 -5.67 15.88
C LEU A 82 16.71 -5.85 14.73
N ALA A 83 16.91 -4.83 13.89
CA ALA A 83 17.90 -4.84 12.83
C ALA A 83 19.31 -5.10 13.34
N LYS A 84 19.72 -4.46 14.45
CA LYS A 84 21.01 -4.69 15.11
C LYS A 84 21.17 -6.13 15.64
N LEU A 85 20.07 -6.79 15.96
CA LEU A 85 20.05 -8.19 16.41
C LEU A 85 20.01 -9.19 15.23
N GLY A 86 20.10 -8.71 13.99
CA GLY A 86 20.10 -9.54 12.78
C GLY A 86 18.72 -9.86 12.23
N CYS A 87 17.64 -9.28 12.77
CA CYS A 87 16.30 -9.43 12.24
C CYS A 87 16.06 -8.43 11.09
N LYS A 88 15.64 -8.92 9.93
CA LYS A 88 15.16 -8.02 8.87
C LYS A 88 13.77 -7.48 9.23
N VAL A 89 13.55 -6.21 8.91
CA VAL A 89 12.32 -5.49 9.19
C VAL A 89 11.70 -5.01 7.90
N ILE A 90 10.41 -5.27 7.71
CA ILE A 90 9.58 -4.65 6.66
C ILE A 90 8.54 -3.78 7.36
N ASP A 91 8.53 -2.49 7.10
CA ASP A 91 7.71 -1.51 7.83
C ASP A 91 6.67 -0.83 6.96
N ASN A 92 5.40 -0.93 7.35
CA ASN A 92 4.27 -0.27 6.69
C ASN A 92 4.08 1.19 7.11
N SER A 93 4.76 1.66 8.15
CA SER A 93 4.63 3.06 8.57
C SER A 93 5.36 4.03 7.61
N SER A 94 5.07 5.31 7.72
CA SER A 94 5.76 6.34 6.95
C SER A 94 7.15 6.72 7.50
N CYS A 95 7.59 6.08 8.58
CA CYS A 95 8.76 6.46 9.37
C CYS A 95 10.07 6.51 8.55
N TRP A 96 10.27 5.52 7.70
CA TRP A 96 11.55 5.33 6.98
C TRP A 96 11.46 5.66 5.49
N ARG A 97 10.27 5.91 4.96
CA ARG A 97 10.02 5.98 3.51
C ARG A 97 10.89 7.02 2.81
N MET A 98 11.06 8.20 3.41
CA MET A 98 11.82 9.31 2.81
C MET A 98 13.27 9.41 3.32
N ASP A 99 13.73 8.47 4.14
CA ASP A 99 15.11 8.39 4.56
C ASP A 99 15.92 7.60 3.52
N ASP A 100 16.92 8.21 2.91
CA ASP A 100 17.72 7.62 1.82
C ASP A 100 18.55 6.39 2.22
N ARG A 101 18.72 6.17 3.52
CA ARG A 101 19.39 4.97 4.06
C ARG A 101 18.56 3.72 3.90
N TYR A 102 17.25 3.84 3.69
CA TYR A 102 16.30 2.72 3.64
C TYR A 102 15.60 2.66 2.30
N LYS A 103 15.49 1.45 1.78
CA LYS A 103 14.81 1.17 0.51
C LYS A 103 13.30 1.27 0.69
N LEU A 104 12.63 1.84 -0.30
CA LEU A 104 11.19 1.94 -0.42
C LEU A 104 10.77 1.05 -1.59
N ILE A 105 10.12 -0.09 -1.31
CA ILE A 105 10.06 -1.22 -2.25
C ILE A 105 8.64 -1.58 -2.65
N ILE A 106 8.46 -1.70 -3.96
CA ILE A 106 7.36 -2.41 -4.62
C ILE A 106 8.03 -3.53 -5.45
N PRO A 107 7.85 -4.82 -5.11
CA PRO A 107 8.60 -5.90 -5.75
C PRO A 107 8.54 -5.91 -7.27
N GLU A 108 7.38 -5.60 -7.87
CA GLU A 108 7.17 -5.55 -9.31
C GLU A 108 7.90 -4.37 -9.98
N VAL A 109 8.30 -3.35 -9.23
CA VAL A 109 8.90 -2.12 -9.74
C VAL A 109 10.41 -2.11 -9.52
N ASN A 110 10.82 -2.21 -8.26
CA ASN A 110 12.21 -2.04 -7.86
C ASN A 110 12.72 -3.09 -6.85
N GLY A 111 12.10 -4.27 -6.81
CA GLY A 111 12.54 -5.37 -5.94
C GLY A 111 14.02 -5.75 -6.13
N SER A 112 14.52 -5.62 -7.36
CA SER A 112 15.92 -5.91 -7.72
C SER A 112 16.95 -5.01 -7.02
N GLU A 113 16.54 -3.90 -6.42
CA GLU A 113 17.41 -3.05 -5.63
C GLU A 113 17.77 -3.64 -4.27
N LEU A 114 17.00 -4.62 -3.78
CA LEU A 114 17.21 -5.23 -2.46
C LEU A 114 18.50 -6.04 -2.40
N THR A 115 19.19 -5.89 -1.28
CA THR A 115 20.46 -6.58 -0.99
C THR A 115 20.44 -7.18 0.42
N LYS A 116 21.40 -8.04 0.73
CA LYS A 116 21.56 -8.59 2.10
C LYS A 116 21.82 -7.52 3.16
N LYS A 117 22.32 -6.35 2.78
CA LYS A 117 22.63 -5.24 3.70
C LYS A 117 21.39 -4.46 4.15
N ASP A 118 20.29 -4.57 3.42
CA ASP A 118 19.06 -3.86 3.73
C ASP A 118 18.34 -4.54 4.89
N MET A 119 18.54 -4.01 6.11
CA MET A 119 17.98 -4.57 7.34
C MET A 119 16.62 -3.98 7.69
N ILE A 120 16.33 -2.76 7.26
CA ILE A 120 15.02 -2.11 7.39
C ILE A 120 14.57 -1.72 5.99
N ILE A 121 13.40 -2.21 5.59
CA ILE A 121 12.82 -2.03 4.27
C ILE A 121 11.45 -1.37 4.46
N SER A 122 11.19 -0.29 3.75
CA SER A 122 9.93 0.43 3.83
C SER A 122 8.93 -0.07 2.80
N ASN A 123 7.70 -0.27 3.24
CA ASN A 123 6.53 -0.49 2.39
C ASN A 123 5.90 0.86 2.05
N PRO A 124 5.65 1.19 0.76
CA PRO A 124 5.13 2.49 0.37
C PRO A 124 3.70 2.78 0.84
N ASN A 125 3.23 3.98 0.57
CA ASN A 125 1.83 4.37 0.76
C ASN A 125 0.90 3.56 -0.15
N CYS A 126 -0.32 3.28 0.33
CA CYS A 126 -1.28 2.43 -0.39
C CYS A 126 -1.64 2.94 -1.77
N SER A 127 -1.86 4.25 -1.92
CA SER A 127 -2.11 4.86 -3.22
C SER A 127 -0.85 4.84 -4.11
N THR A 128 0.32 5.10 -3.53
CA THR A 128 1.59 5.02 -4.29
C THR A 128 1.85 3.61 -4.85
N ILE A 129 1.56 2.55 -4.08
CA ILE A 129 1.79 1.18 -4.55
C ILE A 129 0.95 0.89 -5.81
N GLN A 130 -0.37 1.09 -5.75
CA GLN A 130 -1.25 0.79 -6.89
C GLN A 130 -0.94 1.67 -8.10
N LEU A 131 -0.61 2.94 -7.87
CA LEU A 131 -0.19 3.87 -8.91
C LEU A 131 1.06 3.36 -9.63
N LEU A 132 2.12 3.08 -8.90
CA LEU A 132 3.43 2.77 -9.49
C LEU A 132 3.51 1.39 -10.13
N VAL A 133 2.72 0.42 -9.69
CA VAL A 133 2.58 -0.87 -10.40
C VAL A 133 2.12 -0.63 -11.83
N VAL A 134 1.19 0.31 -12.05
CA VAL A 134 0.68 0.65 -13.40
C VAL A 134 1.63 1.59 -14.15
N LEU A 135 2.21 2.57 -13.47
CA LEU A 135 3.08 3.56 -14.12
C LEU A 135 4.42 2.97 -14.57
N PHE A 136 4.96 2.01 -13.84
CA PHE A 136 6.30 1.46 -14.10
C PHE A 136 6.47 0.91 -15.53
N PRO A 137 5.63 -0.04 -16.02
CA PRO A 137 5.77 -0.54 -17.39
C PRO A 137 5.60 0.56 -18.43
N LEU A 138 4.69 1.51 -18.20
CA LEU A 138 4.47 2.64 -19.10
C LEU A 138 5.66 3.61 -19.11
N HIS A 139 6.23 3.89 -17.94
CA HIS A 139 7.41 4.76 -17.83
C HIS A 139 8.63 4.14 -18.52
N LYS A 140 8.85 2.84 -18.30
CA LYS A 140 9.95 2.10 -18.93
C LYS A 140 9.89 2.15 -20.45
N LYS A 141 8.69 2.15 -21.05
CA LYS A 141 8.50 2.09 -22.49
C LYS A 141 8.35 3.46 -23.17
N TYR A 142 7.64 4.39 -22.53
CA TYR A 142 7.24 5.66 -23.13
C TYR A 142 7.81 6.89 -22.41
N ASN A 143 8.47 6.72 -21.28
CA ASN A 143 9.05 7.78 -20.46
C ASN A 143 8.03 8.84 -20.04
N ILE A 144 7.42 8.66 -18.88
CA ILE A 144 6.44 9.60 -18.30
C ILE A 144 7.15 10.90 -17.93
N GLU A 145 6.68 12.04 -18.44
CA GLU A 145 7.15 13.38 -18.10
C GLU A 145 6.28 14.03 -17.02
N ARG A 146 4.97 13.73 -17.03
CA ARG A 146 4.00 14.32 -16.11
C ARG A 146 2.94 13.31 -15.70
N ALA A 147 2.54 13.34 -14.42
CA ALA A 147 1.43 12.61 -13.86
C ALA A 147 0.54 13.52 -13.01
N VAL A 148 -0.75 13.57 -13.33
CA VAL A 148 -1.80 14.22 -12.50
C VAL A 148 -2.65 13.11 -11.92
N VAL A 149 -2.73 13.06 -10.60
CA VAL A 149 -3.38 11.97 -9.86
C VAL A 149 -4.47 12.54 -8.96
N SER A 150 -5.71 12.09 -9.15
CA SER A 150 -6.79 12.34 -8.19
C SER A 150 -7.19 11.02 -7.56
N THR A 151 -7.04 10.89 -6.25
CA THR A 151 -7.39 9.66 -5.53
C THR A 151 -8.78 9.74 -4.91
N TYR A 152 -9.47 8.61 -4.85
CA TYR A 152 -10.77 8.41 -4.20
C TYR A 152 -10.60 7.25 -3.21
N GLN A 153 -10.34 7.61 -1.94
CA GLN A 153 -9.87 6.66 -0.93
C GLN A 153 -10.96 6.31 0.08
N SER A 154 -11.09 5.01 0.37
CA SER A 154 -12.02 4.54 1.42
C SER A 154 -11.54 4.91 2.83
N PRO A 155 -12.44 4.99 3.82
CA PRO A 155 -12.10 5.21 5.22
C PRO A 155 -11.15 4.16 5.82
N SER A 156 -11.10 2.95 5.27
CA SER A 156 -10.25 1.86 5.75
C SER A 156 -8.76 2.22 5.84
N GLY A 157 -8.28 3.14 4.99
CA GLY A 157 -6.91 3.67 5.06
C GLY A 157 -6.61 4.48 6.33
N SER A 158 -7.64 5.00 7.02
CA SER A 158 -7.52 5.69 8.32
C SER A 158 -7.79 4.76 9.52
N GLY A 159 -8.05 3.47 9.28
CA GLY A 159 -8.24 2.46 10.32
C GLY A 159 -9.70 2.25 10.73
N GLU A 160 -9.89 1.34 11.69
CA GLU A 160 -11.20 0.85 12.12
C GLU A 160 -12.14 1.97 12.63
N LYS A 161 -11.61 2.98 13.32
CA LYS A 161 -12.41 4.11 13.81
C LYS A 161 -13.07 4.91 12.67
N ALA A 162 -12.37 5.09 11.56
CA ALA A 162 -12.88 5.80 10.40
C ALA A 162 -13.96 4.99 9.65
N ILE A 163 -13.82 3.67 9.60
CA ILE A 163 -14.84 2.78 9.10
C ILE A 163 -16.09 2.88 9.99
N ASN A 164 -15.92 2.85 11.31
CA ASN A 164 -17.01 2.98 12.27
C ASN A 164 -17.71 4.34 12.19
N GLN A 165 -16.97 5.44 11.92
CA GLN A 165 -17.59 6.73 11.67
C GLN A 165 -18.55 6.67 10.49
N LEU A 166 -18.09 6.17 9.32
CA LEU A 166 -18.95 6.03 8.14
C LEU A 166 -20.21 5.19 8.45
N PHE A 167 -20.04 4.06 9.14
CA PHE A 167 -21.12 3.16 9.48
C PHE A 167 -22.15 3.80 10.44
N ASN A 168 -21.66 4.52 11.46
CA ASN A 168 -22.51 5.25 12.40
C ASN A 168 -23.32 6.35 11.70
N GLU A 169 -22.65 7.14 10.85
CA GLU A 169 -23.30 8.21 10.07
C GLU A 169 -24.37 7.65 9.11
N GLU A 170 -24.11 6.52 8.46
CA GLU A 170 -25.07 5.84 7.58
C GLU A 170 -26.33 5.42 8.35
N GLN A 171 -26.18 5.01 9.61
CA GLN A 171 -27.29 4.59 10.48
C GLN A 171 -27.91 5.74 11.29
N GLY A 172 -27.42 6.97 11.11
CA GLY A 172 -27.88 8.13 11.89
C GLY A 172 -27.47 8.08 13.37
N VAL A 173 -26.44 7.30 13.71
CA VAL A 173 -25.91 7.15 15.07
C VAL A 173 -24.81 8.18 15.32
N VAL A 174 -24.91 8.89 16.45
CA VAL A 174 -23.84 9.79 16.89
C VAL A 174 -22.68 8.96 17.42
N GLY A 175 -21.49 9.14 16.85
CA GLY A 175 -20.28 8.41 17.22
C GLY A 175 -19.02 9.29 17.25
N GLU A 176 -17.87 8.65 17.46
CA GLU A 176 -16.56 9.32 17.42
C GLU A 176 -16.27 9.83 16.00
N MET A 177 -15.93 11.13 15.86
CA MET A 177 -15.53 11.73 14.59
C MET A 177 -14.02 11.60 14.43
N VAL A 178 -13.59 10.90 13.38
CA VAL A 178 -12.18 10.80 12.94
C VAL A 178 -11.85 11.91 11.94
N TYR A 179 -12.82 12.23 11.09
CA TYR A 179 -12.72 13.32 10.13
C TYR A 179 -13.37 14.60 10.69
N PRO A 180 -12.91 15.79 10.25
CA PRO A 180 -13.48 17.06 10.71
C PRO A 180 -14.89 17.32 10.18
N HIS A 181 -15.34 16.54 9.20
CA HIS A 181 -16.65 16.64 8.57
C HIS A 181 -17.27 15.27 8.39
N PRO A 182 -18.61 15.16 8.27
CA PRO A 182 -19.27 13.91 7.95
C PRO A 182 -18.74 13.33 6.63
N ILE A 183 -18.52 12.00 6.62
CA ILE A 183 -18.07 11.28 5.43
C ILE A 183 -19.24 10.64 4.66
N TYR A 184 -20.31 10.24 5.33
CA TYR A 184 -21.45 9.63 4.67
C TYR A 184 -22.11 10.61 3.69
N ARG A 185 -22.33 10.16 2.46
CA ARG A 185 -22.84 10.98 1.33
C ARG A 185 -22.04 12.24 1.05
N ASN A 186 -20.73 12.20 1.30
CA ASN A 186 -19.84 13.34 1.17
C ASN A 186 -18.52 12.96 0.51
N ALA A 187 -17.75 13.93 0.02
CA ALA A 187 -16.39 13.79 -0.46
C ALA A 187 -15.51 14.82 0.25
N LEU A 188 -14.47 14.35 0.93
CA LEU A 188 -13.57 15.22 1.70
C LEU A 188 -12.22 15.33 0.96
N PRO A 189 -11.90 16.47 0.32
CA PRO A 189 -10.61 16.68 -0.34
C PRO A 189 -9.51 17.00 0.70
N HIS A 190 -9.39 16.14 1.71
CA HIS A 190 -8.51 16.33 2.84
C HIS A 190 -8.16 14.97 3.47
N ILE A 191 -6.94 14.51 3.25
CA ILE A 191 -6.42 13.28 3.87
C ILE A 191 -5.07 13.60 4.51
N ASP A 192 -4.94 13.31 5.83
CA ASP A 192 -3.78 13.68 6.66
C ASP A 192 -3.72 15.23 6.87
N VAL A 193 -2.65 15.77 7.39
CA VAL A 193 -2.50 17.20 7.72
C VAL A 193 -2.12 18.05 6.51
N PHE A 194 -2.60 19.29 6.46
CA PHE A 194 -2.15 20.27 5.48
C PHE A 194 -0.71 20.74 5.76
N GLN A 195 0.02 21.00 4.69
CA GLN A 195 1.36 21.57 4.71
C GLN A 195 1.35 23.04 4.25
N GLU A 196 2.44 23.75 4.48
CA GLU A 196 2.56 25.18 4.12
C GLU A 196 2.38 25.47 2.63
N ASN A 197 2.67 24.50 1.77
CA ASN A 197 2.50 24.60 0.31
C ASN A 197 1.06 24.37 -0.16
N GLY A 198 0.10 24.19 0.75
CA GLY A 198 -1.31 23.96 0.45
C GLY A 198 -1.67 22.49 0.13
N TYR A 199 -0.69 21.63 -0.04
CA TYR A 199 -0.93 20.19 -0.19
C TYR A 199 -1.16 19.53 1.17
N THR A 200 -1.85 18.39 1.16
CA THR A 200 -1.87 17.51 2.33
C THR A 200 -0.64 16.61 2.35
N LYS A 201 -0.32 16.09 3.53
CA LYS A 201 0.78 15.12 3.67
C LYS A 201 0.54 13.84 2.85
N GLU A 202 -0.72 13.44 2.66
CA GLU A 202 -1.06 12.29 1.80
C GLU A 202 -0.71 12.54 0.34
N GLU A 203 -1.04 13.71 -0.18
CA GLU A 203 -0.70 14.13 -1.54
C GLU A 203 0.81 14.17 -1.75
N MET A 204 1.55 14.71 -0.78
CA MET A 204 3.01 14.76 -0.85
C MET A 204 3.67 13.37 -0.72
N LYS A 205 3.03 12.38 -0.06
CA LYS A 205 3.51 10.99 -0.12
C LYS A 205 3.48 10.47 -1.55
N ILE A 206 2.39 10.67 -2.29
CA ILE A 206 2.28 10.23 -3.69
C ILE A 206 3.40 10.87 -4.53
N VAL A 207 3.62 12.17 -4.39
CA VAL A 207 4.68 12.88 -5.12
C VAL A 207 6.07 12.35 -4.77
N ASN A 208 6.42 12.38 -3.49
CA ASN A 208 7.77 12.08 -3.02
C ASN A 208 8.13 10.60 -3.17
N GLU A 209 7.19 9.71 -2.92
CA GLU A 209 7.40 8.27 -3.06
C GLU A 209 7.50 7.87 -4.53
N THR A 210 6.74 8.50 -5.44
CA THR A 210 6.90 8.32 -6.90
C THR A 210 8.32 8.72 -7.33
N HIS A 211 8.81 9.86 -6.86
CA HIS A 211 10.17 10.31 -7.16
C HIS A 211 11.25 9.34 -6.64
N LYS A 212 11.05 8.78 -5.45
CA LYS A 212 12.02 7.87 -4.83
C LYS A 212 12.03 6.48 -5.47
N ILE A 213 10.88 5.97 -5.88
CA ILE A 213 10.73 4.60 -6.39
C ILE A 213 10.92 4.53 -7.90
N LEU A 214 10.40 5.50 -8.64
CA LEU A 214 10.33 5.45 -10.10
C LEU A 214 11.32 6.40 -10.75
N ASP A 215 11.05 7.69 -10.77
CA ASP A 215 11.98 8.71 -11.32
C ASP A 215 11.67 10.11 -10.76
N LYS A 216 12.68 10.77 -10.23
CA LYS A 216 12.60 12.14 -9.71
C LYS A 216 12.32 13.21 -10.78
N LYS A 217 12.46 12.87 -12.07
CA LYS A 217 12.22 13.78 -13.19
C LYS A 217 10.74 13.86 -13.57
N ILE A 218 9.90 12.96 -13.11
CA ILE A 218 8.46 12.99 -13.39
C ILE A 218 7.83 14.17 -12.64
N ASN A 219 7.13 15.05 -13.37
CA ASN A 219 6.34 16.11 -12.77
C ASN A 219 5.04 15.53 -12.21
N VAL A 220 4.95 15.36 -10.90
CA VAL A 220 3.78 14.75 -10.23
C VAL A 220 3.02 15.80 -9.46
N THR A 221 1.68 15.79 -9.60
CA THR A 221 0.76 16.51 -8.71
C THR A 221 -0.38 15.60 -8.30
N ALA A 222 -0.87 15.73 -7.08
CA ALA A 222 -1.92 14.88 -6.55
C ALA A 222 -3.00 15.67 -5.82
N THR A 223 -4.23 15.17 -5.86
CA THR A 223 -5.35 15.60 -5.01
C THR A 223 -5.93 14.36 -4.35
N ALA A 224 -5.92 14.29 -3.03
CA ALA A 224 -6.38 13.15 -2.28
C ALA A 224 -7.77 13.40 -1.67
N VAL A 225 -8.74 12.57 -2.06
CA VAL A 225 -10.13 12.70 -1.63
C VAL A 225 -10.59 11.48 -0.84
N ARG A 226 -11.15 11.67 0.35
CA ARG A 226 -11.82 10.63 1.11
C ARG A 226 -13.27 10.52 0.64
N VAL A 227 -13.71 9.29 0.31
CA VAL A 227 -15.06 9.00 -0.19
C VAL A 227 -15.72 7.89 0.63
N PRO A 228 -17.06 7.86 0.72
CA PRO A 228 -17.81 6.92 1.58
C PRO A 228 -17.98 5.55 0.92
N ILE A 229 -16.89 4.83 0.68
CA ILE A 229 -16.87 3.49 0.09
C ILE A 229 -16.31 2.46 1.06
N ASP A 230 -16.81 1.23 1.00
CA ASP A 230 -16.37 0.13 1.85
C ASP A 230 -15.17 -0.60 1.22
N GLY A 231 -13.98 -0.09 1.48
CA GLY A 231 -12.72 -0.69 1.04
C GLY A 231 -12.32 -0.33 -0.40
N GLY A 232 -11.04 -0.53 -0.69
CA GLY A 232 -10.43 -0.16 -1.96
C GLY A 232 -10.15 1.34 -2.12
N HIS A 233 -9.18 1.65 -2.97
CA HIS A 233 -8.87 3.01 -3.41
C HIS A 233 -8.94 3.07 -4.93
N CYS A 234 -9.44 4.19 -5.43
CA CYS A 234 -9.46 4.47 -6.86
C CYS A 234 -8.57 5.67 -7.17
N GLU A 235 -8.07 5.73 -8.40
CA GLU A 235 -7.28 6.85 -8.88
C GLU A 235 -7.66 7.20 -10.31
N SER A 236 -7.98 8.46 -10.55
CA SER A 236 -8.04 9.05 -11.88
C SER A 236 -6.67 9.62 -12.20
N VAL A 237 -6.03 9.08 -13.24
CA VAL A 237 -4.65 9.42 -13.58
C VAL A 237 -4.60 9.94 -15.01
N ASN A 238 -3.94 11.09 -15.19
CA ASN A 238 -3.58 11.64 -16.48
C ASN A 238 -2.05 11.65 -16.60
N LEU A 239 -1.54 11.00 -17.66
CA LEU A 239 -0.11 10.88 -17.93
C LEU A 239 0.24 11.60 -19.22
N THR A 240 1.39 12.27 -19.25
CA THR A 240 2.01 12.79 -20.47
C THR A 240 3.35 12.07 -20.67
N PHE A 241 3.58 11.57 -21.88
CA PHE A 241 4.79 10.85 -22.25
C PHE A 241 5.73 11.68 -23.14
N SER A 242 7.02 11.35 -23.15
CA SER A 242 7.97 11.94 -24.09
C SER A 242 7.77 11.47 -25.54
N SER A 243 7.33 10.22 -25.70
CA SER A 243 7.05 9.58 -27.00
C SER A 243 5.56 9.39 -27.22
N ASP A 244 5.15 9.31 -28.48
CA ASP A 244 3.76 8.96 -28.82
C ASP A 244 3.51 7.45 -28.64
N PHE A 245 2.24 7.06 -28.60
CA PHE A 245 1.80 5.70 -28.31
C PHE A 245 0.56 5.34 -29.10
N GLU A 246 0.32 4.05 -29.29
CA GLU A 246 -0.97 3.51 -29.72
C GLU A 246 -1.69 2.85 -28.55
N ILE A 247 -3.01 3.00 -28.45
CA ILE A 247 -3.82 2.45 -27.35
C ILE A 247 -3.65 0.95 -27.21
N ASP A 248 -3.62 0.22 -28.33
CA ASP A 248 -3.44 -1.24 -28.32
C ASP A 248 -2.08 -1.64 -27.71
N ASN A 249 -1.04 -0.85 -27.94
CA ASN A 249 0.26 -1.08 -27.33
C ASN A 249 0.27 -0.80 -25.81
N ILE A 250 -0.49 0.20 -25.35
CA ILE A 250 -0.71 0.46 -23.92
C ILE A 250 -1.45 -0.73 -23.27
N LEU A 251 -2.54 -1.17 -23.90
CA LEU A 251 -3.32 -2.32 -23.44
C LEU A 251 -2.47 -3.59 -23.37
N GLY A 252 -1.68 -3.85 -24.40
CA GLY A 252 -0.76 -4.99 -24.45
C GLY A 252 0.31 -4.93 -23.36
N GLU A 253 0.91 -3.76 -23.13
CA GLU A 253 1.92 -3.56 -22.09
C GLU A 253 1.36 -3.82 -20.68
N LEU A 254 0.20 -3.24 -20.39
CA LEU A 254 -0.45 -3.40 -19.09
C LEU A 254 -0.95 -4.84 -18.87
N SER A 255 -1.52 -5.47 -19.87
CA SER A 255 -2.03 -6.86 -19.77
C SER A 255 -0.92 -7.90 -19.55
N ASN A 256 0.29 -7.62 -19.99
CA ASN A 256 1.45 -8.50 -19.83
C ASN A 256 2.29 -8.18 -18.58
N SER A 257 1.93 -7.13 -17.83
CA SER A 257 2.68 -6.72 -16.64
C SER A 257 2.20 -7.45 -15.38
N PRO A 258 3.10 -7.93 -14.52
CA PRO A 258 2.73 -8.65 -13.32
C PRO A 258 1.95 -7.76 -12.34
N GLY A 259 0.95 -8.34 -11.68
CA GLY A 259 0.13 -7.65 -10.67
C GLY A 259 -0.91 -6.70 -11.27
N ILE A 260 -1.05 -6.63 -12.59
CA ILE A 260 -2.03 -5.78 -13.29
C ILE A 260 -3.11 -6.64 -13.95
N VAL A 261 -4.36 -6.24 -13.76
CA VAL A 261 -5.52 -6.81 -14.46
C VAL A 261 -6.23 -5.71 -15.22
N VAL A 262 -6.21 -5.78 -16.56
CA VAL A 262 -6.94 -4.84 -17.42
C VAL A 262 -8.43 -5.22 -17.45
N LYS A 263 -9.29 -4.29 -17.04
CA LYS A 263 -10.76 -4.38 -17.14
C LYS A 263 -11.28 -3.15 -17.89
N ASP A 264 -11.30 -3.23 -19.21
CA ASP A 264 -11.69 -2.10 -20.05
C ASP A 264 -12.48 -2.55 -21.27
N ASN A 265 -13.81 -2.57 -21.12
CA ASN A 265 -14.73 -2.80 -22.24
C ASN A 265 -15.91 -1.83 -22.13
N VAL A 266 -15.83 -0.73 -22.86
CA VAL A 266 -16.84 0.36 -22.77
C VAL A 266 -18.19 -0.05 -23.31
N GLU A 267 -18.26 -0.94 -24.31
CA GLU A 267 -19.51 -1.41 -24.90
C GLU A 267 -20.34 -2.25 -23.91
N LYS A 268 -19.64 -2.99 -23.04
CA LYS A 268 -20.23 -3.84 -22.00
C LYS A 268 -20.27 -3.18 -20.63
N ASN A 269 -19.91 -1.90 -20.52
CA ASN A 269 -19.78 -1.17 -19.25
C ASN A 269 -18.86 -1.89 -18.23
N VAL A 270 -17.78 -2.55 -18.71
CA VAL A 270 -16.78 -3.21 -17.87
C VAL A 270 -15.64 -2.24 -17.59
N TYR A 271 -15.46 -1.91 -16.33
CA TYR A 271 -14.38 -1.07 -15.80
C TYR A 271 -14.11 -1.42 -14.32
N PRO A 272 -12.93 -1.09 -13.76
CA PRO A 272 -12.63 -1.39 -12.37
C PRO A 272 -13.49 -0.59 -11.41
N MET A 273 -13.95 -1.25 -10.35
CA MET A 273 -14.70 -0.63 -9.24
C MET A 273 -14.23 -1.18 -7.90
N PRO A 274 -14.25 -0.37 -6.79
CA PRO A 274 -13.77 -0.80 -5.49
C PRO A 274 -14.44 -2.07 -4.97
N ILE A 275 -15.76 -2.18 -5.17
CA ILE A 275 -16.56 -3.33 -4.73
C ILE A 275 -16.07 -4.67 -5.29
N TYR A 276 -15.42 -4.66 -6.47
CA TYR A 276 -14.89 -5.86 -7.12
C TYR A 276 -13.38 -6.05 -6.93
N SER A 277 -12.69 -5.05 -6.39
CA SER A 277 -11.27 -5.16 -6.05
C SER A 277 -11.04 -5.63 -4.62
N LYS A 278 -12.06 -5.52 -3.76
CA LYS A 278 -11.99 -5.93 -2.35
C LYS A 278 -11.65 -7.42 -2.26
N GLY A 279 -10.63 -7.75 -1.48
CA GLY A 279 -10.12 -9.13 -1.32
C GLY A 279 -9.17 -9.60 -2.43
N SER A 280 -8.87 -8.78 -3.45
CA SER A 280 -7.90 -9.11 -4.49
C SER A 280 -6.52 -8.53 -4.21
N ASP A 281 -5.49 -9.26 -4.64
CA ASP A 281 -4.09 -8.83 -4.60
C ASP A 281 -3.68 -8.03 -5.85
N ASP A 282 -4.55 -7.95 -6.86
CA ASP A 282 -4.25 -7.30 -8.13
C ASP A 282 -4.53 -5.81 -8.10
N VAL A 283 -3.87 -5.10 -9.01
CA VAL A 283 -4.18 -3.73 -9.40
C VAL A 283 -4.99 -3.76 -10.69
N PHE A 284 -6.23 -3.30 -10.62
CA PHE A 284 -7.12 -3.24 -11.78
C PHE A 284 -6.97 -1.90 -12.49
N VAL A 285 -6.87 -1.93 -13.82
CA VAL A 285 -6.79 -0.73 -14.65
C VAL A 285 -7.82 -0.79 -15.77
N GLY A 286 -8.42 0.34 -16.07
CA GLY A 286 -9.40 0.50 -17.16
C GLY A 286 -9.65 1.96 -17.48
N ARG A 287 -10.68 2.23 -18.30
CA ARG A 287 -10.98 3.57 -18.81
C ARG A 287 -9.77 4.20 -19.49
N ILE A 288 -9.01 3.35 -20.20
CA ILE A 288 -7.77 3.69 -20.90
C ILE A 288 -8.13 4.40 -22.20
N ARG A 289 -7.73 5.66 -22.32
CA ARG A 289 -8.09 6.49 -23.47
C ARG A 289 -7.12 7.64 -23.68
N ARG A 290 -6.94 8.07 -24.92
CA ARG A 290 -6.16 9.28 -25.23
C ARG A 290 -6.79 10.51 -24.57
N ASP A 291 -5.95 11.41 -24.12
CA ASP A 291 -6.36 12.78 -23.76
C ASP A 291 -6.27 13.65 -25.01
N PHE A 292 -7.41 14.12 -25.51
CA PHE A 292 -7.46 14.98 -26.70
C PHE A 292 -7.08 16.43 -26.43
N SER A 293 -6.95 16.83 -25.18
CA SER A 293 -6.57 18.20 -24.80
C SER A 293 -5.07 18.44 -24.82
N LEU A 294 -4.26 17.35 -24.75
CA LEU A 294 -2.81 17.43 -24.71
C LEU A 294 -2.20 16.26 -25.48
N ALA A 295 -1.29 16.58 -26.41
CA ALA A 295 -0.58 15.57 -27.20
C ALA A 295 0.20 14.59 -26.30
N LYS A 296 0.34 13.34 -26.77
CA LYS A 296 1.05 12.26 -26.07
C LYS A 296 0.54 11.98 -24.65
N SER A 297 -0.74 12.26 -24.41
CA SER A 297 -1.33 12.12 -23.07
C SER A 297 -2.42 11.07 -23.03
N LEU A 298 -2.51 10.41 -21.87
CA LEU A 298 -3.33 9.25 -21.59
C LEU A 298 -4.11 9.45 -20.30
N ASN A 299 -5.38 9.05 -20.29
CA ASN A 299 -6.19 8.96 -19.09
C ASN A 299 -6.38 7.49 -18.69
N LEU A 300 -6.26 7.19 -17.40
CA LEU A 300 -6.44 5.88 -16.78
C LEU A 300 -7.36 5.97 -15.58
N TRP A 301 -7.96 4.84 -15.23
CA TRP A 301 -8.64 4.61 -13.97
C TRP A 301 -8.05 3.36 -13.31
N ILE A 302 -7.49 3.52 -12.10
CA ILE A 302 -6.80 2.47 -11.35
C ILE A 302 -7.57 2.19 -10.08
N VAL A 303 -7.73 0.91 -9.73
CA VAL A 303 -8.43 0.48 -8.51
C VAL A 303 -7.70 -0.70 -7.88
N SER A 304 -7.51 -0.67 -6.58
CA SER A 304 -6.93 -1.80 -5.82
C SER A 304 -7.49 -1.87 -4.40
N ASP A 305 -7.39 -3.03 -3.77
CA ASP A 305 -7.63 -3.15 -2.33
C ASP A 305 -6.45 -2.55 -1.55
N ASN A 306 -6.73 -1.44 -0.86
CA ASN A 306 -5.72 -0.68 -0.13
C ASN A 306 -5.17 -1.39 1.11
N LEU A 307 -5.89 -2.35 1.67
CA LEU A 307 -5.42 -3.17 2.80
C LEU A 307 -4.60 -4.36 2.31
N ARG A 308 -4.91 -4.88 1.10
CA ARG A 308 -4.17 -6.00 0.48
C ARG A 308 -2.99 -5.46 -0.33
N LYS A 309 -3.14 -5.26 -1.63
CA LYS A 309 -2.01 -4.80 -2.47
C LYS A 309 -1.42 -3.49 -1.95
N GLY A 310 -2.25 -2.58 -1.47
CA GLY A 310 -1.79 -1.30 -0.90
C GLY A 310 -1.01 -1.39 0.41
N ALA A 311 -0.99 -2.57 1.08
CA ALA A 311 -0.29 -2.71 2.36
C ALA A 311 0.19 -4.15 2.60
N ALA A 312 -0.72 -5.07 2.98
CA ALA A 312 -0.38 -6.40 3.45
C ALA A 312 0.28 -7.26 2.37
N THR A 313 -0.30 -7.30 1.18
CA THR A 313 0.20 -8.11 0.08
C THR A 313 1.58 -7.63 -0.37
N ASN A 314 1.77 -6.31 -0.56
CA ASN A 314 3.09 -5.79 -0.92
C ASN A 314 4.15 -6.09 0.16
N THR A 315 3.76 -6.02 1.45
CA THR A 315 4.64 -6.41 2.58
C THR A 315 5.05 -7.89 2.49
N VAL A 316 4.10 -8.78 2.21
CA VAL A 316 4.36 -10.23 2.08
C VAL A 316 5.17 -10.52 0.81
N GLN A 317 4.88 -9.85 -0.30
CA GLN A 317 5.66 -9.97 -1.54
C GLN A 317 7.12 -9.52 -1.35
N ILE A 318 7.38 -8.46 -0.57
CA ILE A 318 8.76 -8.09 -0.20
C ILE A 318 9.41 -9.24 0.57
N ALA A 319 8.70 -9.85 1.53
CA ALA A 319 9.21 -10.98 2.29
C ALA A 319 9.49 -12.22 1.41
N GLU A 320 8.59 -12.53 0.47
CA GLU A 320 8.78 -13.58 -0.55
C GLU A 320 10.03 -13.30 -1.40
N TYR A 321 10.16 -12.06 -1.91
CA TYR A 321 11.31 -11.64 -2.70
C TYR A 321 12.64 -11.86 -1.95
N LEU A 322 12.67 -11.53 -0.65
CA LEU A 322 13.85 -11.75 0.19
C LEU A 322 14.22 -13.23 0.32
N LEU A 323 13.22 -14.11 0.40
CA LEU A 323 13.43 -15.57 0.49
C LEU A 323 13.89 -16.15 -0.84
N GLU A 324 13.19 -15.86 -1.93
CA GLU A 324 13.43 -16.39 -3.26
C GLU A 324 14.81 -16.02 -3.80
N ASN A 325 15.28 -14.81 -3.46
CA ASN A 325 16.59 -14.31 -3.89
C ASN A 325 17.71 -14.54 -2.87
N ASN A 326 17.48 -15.33 -1.81
CA ASN A 326 18.45 -15.61 -0.75
C ASN A 326 19.02 -14.35 -0.08
N ILE A 327 18.18 -13.30 0.07
CA ILE A 327 18.56 -12.01 0.66
C ILE A 327 18.27 -11.97 2.16
N LEU A 328 17.43 -12.85 2.67
CA LEU A 328 16.99 -12.85 4.07
C LEU A 328 18.17 -13.10 5.04
N LYS A 329 19.12 -13.96 4.67
CA LYS A 329 20.34 -14.27 5.45
C LYS A 329 21.61 -14.09 4.65
#